data_148db9571816f252770083ce85cf1e24
#
_entry.id   148db9571816f252770083ce85cf1e24
#
_cell.length_a   1.000
_cell.length_b   1.000
_cell.length_c   1.000
_cell.angle_alpha   90.00
_cell.angle_beta   90.00
_cell.angle_gamma   90.00
#
_symmetry.space_group_name_H-M   'P 1'
#
loop_
_entity.id
_entity.type
_entity.pdbx_description
1 polymer ?
#
loop_
_entity_poly.entity_id
_entity_poly.type
_entity_poly.pdbx_seq_one_letter_code
_entity_poly.pdbx_strand_id
1 'polypeptide(L)'
;MKVNFSYDFTLTFDEPVRNHHFCLRMVPYTNAIQTLLEWKLSLNDGIPYYQTRDGFENHLVYGYLGKSHRALKATIEGEIELSPYVYHDKEPVELYLPYSTLTPWCEDVREFSRSLKLPVTDFRKAHFLTQLLYEQFRPIEEPKAKGLETFLLYKEGISQDFSHLLIALLRSNGIPARFVNGFIDGVNKTHTWVEAFMDGDWRGLDPQSGIFIHDEPYIKIAHGRDFSECQIHRGSYIGKRQHILEIMGRIERNEQ
;
A
#
# COMPACT_ATOMS: atom_id res chain seq x y z
N MET A 1 14.45 -14.77 4.93
CA MET A 1 13.38 -15.79 4.80
C MET A 1 12.91 -15.83 3.36
N LYS A 2 12.79 -17.04 2.77
CA LYS A 2 12.24 -17.19 1.41
C LYS A 2 10.77 -17.59 1.47
N VAL A 3 9.96 -16.95 0.64
CA VAL A 3 8.52 -17.22 0.52
C VAL A 3 8.11 -17.28 -0.94
N ASN A 4 7.18 -18.17 -1.26
CA ASN A 4 6.47 -18.15 -2.53
C ASN A 4 5.27 -17.20 -2.41
N PHE A 5 4.99 -16.49 -3.48
CA PHE A 5 3.82 -15.64 -3.54
C PHE A 5 3.07 -15.84 -4.85
N SER A 6 1.77 -15.70 -4.78
CA SER A 6 0.94 -15.54 -5.96
C SER A 6 -0.20 -14.58 -5.66
N TYR A 7 -0.60 -13.78 -6.63
CA TYR A 7 -1.81 -13.01 -6.54
C TYR A 7 -2.45 -12.75 -7.89
N ASP A 8 -3.76 -12.75 -7.86
CA ASP A 8 -4.64 -12.53 -8.98
C ASP A 8 -5.28 -11.15 -8.88
N PHE A 9 -5.30 -10.47 -9.99
CA PHE A 9 -6.01 -9.21 -10.21
C PHE A 9 -7.13 -9.48 -11.22
N THR A 10 -8.34 -9.11 -10.87
CA THR A 10 -9.48 -9.18 -11.77
C THR A 10 -10.27 -7.87 -11.72
N LEU A 11 -10.33 -7.18 -12.86
CA LEU A 11 -11.18 -6.02 -13.06
C LEU A 11 -12.32 -6.42 -14.00
N THR A 12 -13.54 -6.44 -13.49
CA THR A 12 -14.75 -6.83 -14.24
C THR A 12 -15.65 -5.62 -14.48
N PHE A 13 -16.13 -5.48 -15.69
CA PHE A 13 -17.05 -4.42 -16.11
C PHE A 13 -18.45 -4.96 -16.30
N ASP A 14 -19.45 -4.25 -15.80
CA ASP A 14 -20.86 -4.61 -15.96
C ASP A 14 -21.29 -4.66 -17.45
N GLU A 15 -20.76 -3.74 -18.24
CA GLU A 15 -20.93 -3.71 -19.69
C GLU A 15 -19.56 -3.74 -20.40
N PRO A 16 -19.51 -4.22 -21.67
CA PRO A 16 -18.27 -4.23 -22.41
C PRO A 16 -17.66 -2.82 -22.55
N VAL A 17 -16.36 -2.71 -22.29
CA VAL A 17 -15.56 -1.52 -22.51
C VAL A 17 -14.57 -1.72 -23.66
N ARG A 18 -14.06 -0.64 -24.21
CA ARG A 18 -13.05 -0.64 -25.30
C ARG A 18 -12.03 0.47 -25.11
N ASN A 19 -10.95 0.42 -25.88
CA ASN A 19 -9.88 1.42 -25.82
C ASN A 19 -9.38 1.61 -24.37
N HIS A 20 -9.14 0.49 -23.70
CA HIS A 20 -8.73 0.45 -22.31
C HIS A 20 -7.20 0.57 -22.23
N HIS A 21 -6.72 1.70 -21.76
CA HIS A 21 -5.35 1.89 -21.31
C HIS A 21 -5.27 1.50 -19.83
N PHE A 22 -4.40 0.59 -19.47
CA PHE A 22 -4.23 0.15 -18.09
C PHE A 22 -2.78 0.34 -17.63
N CYS A 23 -2.65 0.58 -16.34
CA CYS A 23 -1.39 0.62 -15.61
C CYS A 23 -1.57 -0.16 -14.31
N LEU A 24 -0.75 -1.18 -14.09
CA LEU A 24 -0.79 -2.06 -12.94
C LEU A 24 0.51 -1.96 -12.14
N ARG A 25 0.39 -1.89 -10.82
CA ARG A 25 1.48 -2.09 -9.87
C ARG A 25 1.26 -3.45 -9.22
N MET A 26 1.86 -4.49 -9.77
CA MET A 26 1.68 -5.86 -9.33
C MET A 26 3.00 -6.55 -9.01
N VAL A 27 4.09 -6.10 -9.61
CA VAL A 27 5.40 -6.69 -9.39
C VAL A 27 5.97 -6.19 -8.06
N PRO A 28 6.35 -7.09 -7.14
CA PRO A 28 6.92 -6.69 -5.86
C PRO A 28 8.10 -5.73 -6.02
N TYR A 29 8.15 -4.76 -5.13
CA TYR A 29 9.26 -3.81 -5.05
C TYR A 29 10.54 -4.58 -4.68
N THR A 30 11.69 -4.21 -5.24
CA THR A 30 13.00 -4.78 -4.87
C THR A 30 13.84 -3.72 -4.18
N ASN A 31 14.28 -4.01 -2.96
CA ASN A 31 15.12 -3.14 -2.15
C ASN A 31 15.96 -3.96 -1.14
N ALA A 32 16.49 -3.34 -0.10
CA ALA A 32 17.32 -4.03 0.90
C ALA A 32 16.56 -5.03 1.77
N ILE A 33 15.24 -4.90 1.92
CA ILE A 33 14.42 -5.80 2.75
C ILE A 33 13.76 -6.92 1.96
N GLN A 34 13.66 -6.79 0.64
CA GLN A 34 13.07 -7.83 -0.19
C GLN A 34 13.73 -7.89 -1.56
N THR A 35 14.10 -9.11 -1.95
CA THR A 35 14.71 -9.40 -3.26
C THR A 35 13.82 -10.36 -4.03
N LEU A 36 13.29 -9.90 -5.15
CA LEU A 36 12.52 -10.72 -6.07
C LEU A 36 13.47 -11.66 -6.81
N LEU A 37 13.36 -12.98 -6.57
CA LEU A 37 14.26 -13.99 -7.13
C LEU A 37 13.78 -14.46 -8.50
N GLU A 38 12.58 -15.01 -8.53
CA GLU A 38 11.91 -15.47 -9.75
C GLU A 38 10.48 -14.98 -9.75
N TRP A 39 9.96 -14.64 -10.92
CA TRP A 39 8.57 -14.23 -11.07
C TRP A 39 8.08 -14.34 -12.49
N LYS A 40 6.78 -14.52 -12.62
CA LYS A 40 6.08 -14.58 -13.89
C LYS A 40 4.79 -13.79 -13.80
N LEU A 41 4.58 -12.90 -14.77
CA LEU A 41 3.33 -12.16 -14.93
C LEU A 41 2.60 -12.69 -16.16
N SER A 42 1.32 -12.97 -16.00
CA SER A 42 0.41 -13.35 -17.08
C SER A 42 -0.75 -12.37 -17.14
N LEU A 43 -1.06 -11.86 -18.32
CA LEU A 43 -2.28 -11.11 -18.60
C LEU A 43 -3.21 -11.98 -19.43
N ASN A 44 -4.55 -11.82 -19.27
CA ASN A 44 -5.51 -12.61 -20.03
C ASN A 44 -5.25 -12.49 -21.55
N ASP A 45 -5.42 -13.61 -22.26
CA ASP A 45 -5.29 -13.73 -23.72
C ASP A 45 -3.94 -13.27 -24.31
N GLY A 46 -2.88 -13.26 -23.47
CA GLY A 46 -1.55 -12.87 -23.95
C GLY A 46 -1.47 -11.40 -24.40
N ILE A 47 -2.20 -10.51 -23.75
CA ILE A 47 -2.17 -9.08 -24.02
C ILE A 47 -0.73 -8.55 -23.94
N PRO A 48 -0.23 -7.87 -24.97
CA PRO A 48 1.08 -7.26 -24.91
C PRO A 48 1.10 -6.13 -23.87
N TYR A 49 2.17 -6.10 -23.09
CA TYR A 49 2.39 -5.08 -22.08
C TYR A 49 3.85 -4.60 -22.09
N TYR A 50 4.05 -3.45 -21.50
CA TYR A 50 5.36 -2.85 -21.28
C TYR A 50 5.61 -2.70 -19.79
N GLN A 51 6.89 -2.62 -19.42
CA GLN A 51 7.31 -2.44 -18.05
C GLN A 51 8.17 -1.18 -17.93
N THR A 52 8.00 -0.45 -16.83
CA THR A 52 8.79 0.71 -16.45
C THR A 52 8.76 0.89 -14.94
N ARG A 53 9.32 2.00 -14.44
CA ARG A 53 9.21 2.44 -13.05
C ARG A 53 8.60 3.83 -13.00
N ASP A 54 7.86 4.14 -11.91
CA ASP A 54 7.38 5.48 -11.66
C ASP A 54 8.41 6.33 -10.89
N GLY A 55 8.03 7.56 -10.53
CA GLY A 55 8.91 8.48 -9.78
C GLY A 55 9.25 8.03 -8.36
N PHE A 56 8.61 7.00 -7.85
CA PHE A 56 8.91 6.32 -6.58
C PHE A 56 9.61 4.97 -6.78
N GLU A 57 10.14 4.71 -7.97
CA GLU A 57 10.76 3.44 -8.34
C GLU A 57 9.83 2.21 -8.27
N ASN A 58 8.51 2.41 -8.13
CA ASN A 58 7.55 1.32 -8.18
C ASN A 58 7.50 0.71 -9.58
N HIS A 59 7.43 -0.61 -9.65
CA HIS A 59 7.27 -1.34 -10.91
C HIS A 59 5.90 -1.06 -11.54
N LEU A 60 5.88 -0.63 -12.78
CA LEU A 60 4.69 -0.41 -13.57
C LEU A 60 4.60 -1.40 -14.73
N VAL A 61 3.45 -2.04 -14.87
CA VAL A 61 3.05 -2.80 -16.04
C VAL A 61 1.92 -2.07 -16.73
N TYR A 62 2.11 -1.67 -17.98
CA TYR A 62 1.10 -0.90 -18.70
C TYR A 62 0.86 -1.44 -20.11
N GLY A 63 -0.34 -1.23 -20.61
CA GLY A 63 -0.72 -1.72 -21.91
C GLY A 63 -2.06 -1.13 -22.37
N TYR A 64 -2.52 -1.68 -23.51
CA TYR A 64 -3.70 -1.20 -24.20
C TYR A 64 -4.54 -2.35 -24.77
N LEU A 65 -5.85 -2.33 -24.46
CA LEU A 65 -6.85 -3.20 -25.09
C LEU A 65 -7.78 -2.36 -25.97
N GLY A 66 -7.60 -2.43 -27.28
CA GLY A 66 -8.47 -1.72 -28.24
C GLY A 66 -9.82 -2.40 -28.43
N LYS A 67 -9.85 -3.75 -28.39
CA LYS A 67 -11.05 -4.55 -28.58
C LYS A 67 -12.03 -4.45 -27.40
N SER A 68 -13.30 -4.69 -27.70
CA SER A 68 -14.35 -4.76 -26.68
C SER A 68 -14.10 -5.96 -25.76
N HIS A 69 -14.15 -5.74 -24.43
CA HIS A 69 -13.94 -6.76 -23.40
C HIS A 69 -14.74 -6.43 -22.15
N ARG A 70 -14.97 -7.44 -21.29
CA ARG A 70 -15.65 -7.33 -20.00
C ARG A 70 -14.74 -7.51 -18.81
N ALA A 71 -13.49 -7.94 -19.02
CA ALA A 71 -12.56 -8.14 -17.92
C ALA A 71 -11.12 -7.88 -18.35
N LEU A 72 -10.33 -7.37 -17.41
CA LEU A 72 -8.87 -7.40 -17.43
C LEU A 72 -8.43 -8.27 -16.26
N LYS A 73 -7.68 -9.33 -16.55
CA LYS A 73 -7.13 -10.26 -15.54
C LYS A 73 -5.62 -10.27 -15.63
N ALA A 74 -4.97 -10.35 -14.49
CA ALA A 74 -3.54 -10.53 -14.40
C ALA A 74 -3.23 -11.48 -13.23
N THR A 75 -2.28 -12.37 -13.41
CA THR A 75 -1.74 -13.23 -12.35
C THR A 75 -0.25 -13.01 -12.28
N ILE A 76 0.27 -12.85 -11.08
CA ILE A 76 1.71 -12.87 -10.82
C ILE A 76 2.01 -13.93 -9.77
N GLU A 77 3.07 -14.67 -10.01
CA GLU A 77 3.59 -15.70 -9.12
C GLU A 77 5.12 -15.64 -9.08
N GLY A 78 5.72 -16.03 -7.98
CA GLY A 78 7.16 -16.05 -7.87
C GLY A 78 7.69 -16.38 -6.48
N GLU A 79 9.01 -16.26 -6.35
CA GLU A 79 9.74 -16.41 -5.09
C GLU A 79 10.40 -15.08 -4.71
N ILE A 80 10.31 -14.73 -3.44
CA ILE A 80 10.91 -13.52 -2.88
C ILE A 80 11.68 -13.86 -1.61
N GLU A 81 12.83 -13.25 -1.44
CA GLU A 81 13.62 -13.32 -0.22
C GLU A 81 13.39 -12.07 0.61
N LEU A 82 12.96 -12.26 1.86
CA LEU A 82 12.68 -11.20 2.83
C LEU A 82 13.79 -11.14 3.88
N SER A 83 14.23 -9.93 4.20
CA SER A 83 15.16 -9.58 5.28
C SER A 83 14.43 -8.76 6.36
N PRO A 84 15.03 -8.55 7.55
CA PRO A 84 14.43 -7.71 8.59
C PRO A 84 14.02 -6.32 8.08
N TYR A 85 12.84 -5.84 8.49
CA TYR A 85 12.20 -4.63 7.95
C TYR A 85 12.79 -3.33 8.52
N VAL A 86 14.09 -3.18 8.36
CA VAL A 86 14.83 -1.95 8.69
C VAL A 86 15.84 -1.70 7.58
N TYR A 87 15.78 -0.58 6.88
CA TYR A 87 16.66 -0.35 5.75
C TYR A 87 16.86 1.13 5.40
N HIS A 88 17.98 1.39 4.77
CA HIS A 88 18.29 2.65 4.14
C HIS A 88 18.04 2.57 2.63
N ASP A 89 17.48 3.61 2.04
CA ASP A 89 17.44 3.79 0.59
C ASP A 89 17.96 5.19 0.18
N LYS A 90 18.06 5.41 -1.13
CA LYS A 90 18.61 6.65 -1.69
C LYS A 90 17.55 7.72 -1.98
N GLU A 91 16.28 7.42 -1.73
CA GLU A 91 15.23 8.40 -1.96
C GLU A 91 15.35 9.59 -1.02
N PRO A 92 15.11 10.82 -1.52
CA PRO A 92 15.06 11.99 -0.67
C PRO A 92 13.93 11.87 0.36
N VAL A 93 14.27 11.72 1.63
CA VAL A 93 13.29 11.52 2.72
C VAL A 93 12.36 12.74 2.88
N GLU A 94 12.84 13.93 2.52
CA GLU A 94 12.08 15.18 2.56
C GLU A 94 10.84 15.15 1.67
N LEU A 95 10.81 14.30 0.64
CA LEU A 95 9.66 14.08 -0.24
C LEU A 95 8.42 13.58 0.55
N TYR A 96 8.65 12.93 1.68
CA TYR A 96 7.62 12.30 2.50
C TYR A 96 7.22 13.09 3.75
N LEU A 97 7.68 14.34 3.88
CA LEU A 97 7.25 15.28 4.93
C LEU A 97 5.98 16.07 4.57
N PRO A 98 5.79 16.55 3.31
CA PRO A 98 4.60 17.33 3.00
C PRO A 98 3.31 16.52 3.10
N TYR A 99 2.25 17.17 3.56
CA TYR A 99 0.90 16.61 3.52
C TYR A 99 0.44 16.40 2.07
N SER A 100 -0.49 15.48 1.88
CA SER A 100 -1.08 15.17 0.59
C SER A 100 -2.61 15.23 0.66
N THR A 101 -3.27 15.02 -0.46
CA THR A 101 -4.74 15.07 -0.53
C THR A 101 -5.41 14.05 0.41
N LEU A 102 -4.82 12.86 0.58
CA LEU A 102 -5.38 11.81 1.44
C LEU A 102 -4.78 11.81 2.87
N THR A 103 -3.76 12.63 3.10
CA THR A 103 -3.17 12.85 4.42
C THR A 103 -3.16 14.33 4.79
N PRO A 104 -4.33 15.02 4.77
CA PRO A 104 -4.40 16.44 5.02
C PRO A 104 -4.15 16.77 6.50
N TRP A 105 -3.61 17.95 6.75
CA TRP A 105 -3.53 18.52 8.10
C TRP A 105 -4.77 19.37 8.39
N CYS A 106 -5.96 18.73 8.35
CA CYS A 106 -7.24 19.36 8.60
C CYS A 106 -7.45 19.63 10.10
N GLU A 107 -8.51 20.37 10.46
CA GLU A 107 -8.71 20.78 11.87
C GLU A 107 -8.94 19.58 12.78
N ASP A 108 -9.73 18.59 12.36
CA ASP A 108 -10.01 17.40 13.18
C ASP A 108 -8.73 16.61 13.50
N VAL A 109 -7.80 16.48 12.53
CA VAL A 109 -6.49 15.85 12.74
C VAL A 109 -5.62 16.69 13.69
N ARG A 110 -5.69 18.03 13.59
CA ARG A 110 -4.97 18.92 14.50
C ARG A 110 -5.49 18.82 15.93
N GLU A 111 -6.80 18.84 16.11
CA GLU A 111 -7.43 18.70 17.42
C GLU A 111 -7.09 17.36 18.05
N PHE A 112 -7.19 16.28 17.28
CA PHE A 112 -6.80 14.96 17.72
C PHE A 112 -5.32 14.94 18.14
N SER A 113 -4.42 15.45 17.30
CA SER A 113 -2.98 15.50 17.59
C SER A 113 -2.66 16.31 18.85
N ARG A 114 -3.32 17.47 19.07
CA ARG A 114 -3.15 18.32 20.28
C ARG A 114 -3.61 17.64 21.56
N SER A 115 -4.57 16.72 21.47
CA SER A 115 -5.07 15.96 22.63
C SER A 115 -4.07 14.91 23.13
N LEU A 116 -3.03 14.59 22.33
CA LEU A 116 -2.08 13.53 22.64
C LEU A 116 -0.88 14.03 23.43
N LYS A 117 -0.47 13.27 24.44
CA LYS A 117 0.80 13.48 25.16
C LYS A 117 1.87 12.59 24.53
N LEU A 118 2.56 13.11 23.53
CA LEU A 118 3.55 12.35 22.78
C LEU A 118 4.87 12.21 23.56
N PRO A 119 5.55 11.04 23.40
CA PRO A 119 6.94 10.87 23.87
C PRO A 119 7.92 11.82 23.16
N VAL A 120 9.15 11.88 23.67
CA VAL A 120 10.16 12.84 23.16
C VAL A 120 10.82 12.36 21.87
N THR A 121 11.24 11.08 21.80
CA THR A 121 11.99 10.56 20.65
C THR A 121 11.07 10.12 19.52
N ASP A 122 11.53 10.25 18.28
CA ASP A 122 10.72 9.93 17.09
C ASP A 122 10.31 8.47 17.05
N PHE A 123 11.21 7.55 17.41
CA PHE A 123 10.88 6.13 17.54
C PHE A 123 9.74 5.88 18.54
N ARG A 124 9.80 6.50 19.73
CA ARG A 124 8.74 6.35 20.74
C ARG A 124 7.43 7.02 20.33
N LYS A 125 7.49 8.15 19.61
CA LYS A 125 6.29 8.78 19.02
C LYS A 125 5.61 7.84 18.03
N ALA A 126 6.37 7.31 17.09
CA ALA A 126 5.86 6.39 16.08
C ALA A 126 5.27 5.13 16.72
N HIS A 127 5.95 4.55 17.70
CA HIS A 127 5.42 3.42 18.46
C HIS A 127 4.13 3.75 19.17
N PHE A 128 4.10 4.86 19.91
CA PHE A 128 2.91 5.32 20.63
C PHE A 128 1.73 5.53 19.68
N LEU A 129 1.94 6.23 18.56
CA LEU A 129 0.89 6.50 17.59
C LEU A 129 0.36 5.22 16.93
N THR A 130 1.23 4.28 16.61
CA THR A 130 0.84 2.98 16.04
C THR A 130 -0.04 2.19 17.01
N GLN A 131 0.36 2.10 18.28
CA GLN A 131 -0.40 1.42 19.33
C GLN A 131 -1.73 2.13 19.62
N LEU A 132 -1.71 3.47 19.70
CA LEU A 132 -2.91 4.28 19.92
C LEU A 132 -3.99 4.00 18.87
N LEU A 133 -3.61 3.93 17.59
CA LEU A 133 -4.55 3.66 16.52
C LEU A 133 -5.11 2.24 16.62
N TYR A 134 -4.26 1.26 16.88
CA TYR A 134 -4.67 -0.13 17.10
C TYR A 134 -5.66 -0.27 18.27
N GLU A 135 -5.42 0.42 19.38
CA GLU A 135 -6.24 0.31 20.59
C GLU A 135 -7.56 1.08 20.51
N GLN A 136 -7.57 2.23 19.81
CA GLN A 136 -8.73 3.14 19.84
C GLN A 136 -9.61 3.06 18.59
N PHE A 137 -9.15 2.43 17.51
CA PHE A 137 -9.89 2.36 16.26
C PHE A 137 -10.17 0.90 15.90
N ARG A 138 -11.29 0.67 15.24
CA ARG A 138 -11.77 -0.66 14.88
C ARG A 138 -11.61 -0.91 13.37
N PRO A 139 -10.94 -2.00 12.95
CA PRO A 139 -10.90 -2.39 11.55
C PRO A 139 -12.29 -2.87 11.07
N ILE A 140 -12.63 -2.50 9.83
CA ILE A 140 -13.81 -2.97 9.10
C ILE A 140 -13.41 -3.44 7.70
N GLU A 141 -14.22 -4.29 7.09
CA GLU A 141 -13.90 -4.84 5.76
C GLU A 141 -14.22 -3.88 4.62
N GLU A 142 -15.28 -3.09 4.76
CA GLU A 142 -15.73 -2.15 3.75
C GLU A 142 -15.71 -0.70 4.28
N PRO A 143 -15.18 0.26 3.49
CA PRO A 143 -15.13 1.64 3.93
C PRO A 143 -16.53 2.23 4.09
N LYS A 144 -16.84 2.83 5.24
CA LYS A 144 -18.11 3.51 5.48
C LYS A 144 -18.17 4.88 4.81
N ALA A 145 -17.07 5.59 4.77
CA ALA A 145 -16.93 6.90 4.14
C ALA A 145 -15.44 7.22 3.89
N LYS A 146 -15.17 8.28 3.15
CA LYS A 146 -13.80 8.68 2.79
C LYS A 146 -13.34 9.87 3.62
N GLY A 147 -12.06 9.87 4.00
CA GLY A 147 -11.40 11.01 4.62
C GLY A 147 -11.11 10.83 6.11
N LEU A 148 -10.09 11.54 6.59
CA LEU A 148 -9.60 11.42 7.96
C LEU A 148 -10.62 11.95 9.00
N GLU A 149 -11.40 12.96 8.66
CA GLU A 149 -12.47 13.50 9.50
C GLU A 149 -13.50 12.41 9.85
N THR A 150 -13.92 11.66 8.84
CA THR A 150 -14.87 10.56 9.03
C THR A 150 -14.25 9.42 9.82
N PHE A 151 -12.99 9.08 9.56
CA PHE A 151 -12.28 8.04 10.30
C PHE A 151 -12.11 8.42 11.78
N LEU A 152 -11.76 9.66 12.07
CA LEU A 152 -11.67 10.18 13.45
C LEU A 152 -13.01 10.17 14.17
N LEU A 153 -14.10 10.53 13.47
CA LEU A 153 -15.43 10.59 14.04
C LEU A 153 -15.97 9.22 14.43
N TYR A 154 -15.89 8.25 13.53
CA TYR A 154 -16.47 6.91 13.72
C TYR A 154 -15.51 5.94 14.39
N LYS A 155 -14.21 6.20 14.36
CA LYS A 155 -13.14 5.32 14.83
C LYS A 155 -13.20 3.91 14.24
N GLU A 156 -13.67 3.81 13.00
CA GLU A 156 -13.80 2.57 12.24
C GLU A 156 -13.36 2.82 10.80
N GLY A 157 -12.49 1.94 10.27
CA GLY A 157 -12.00 2.07 8.90
C GLY A 157 -11.24 0.84 8.41
N ILE A 158 -10.81 0.92 7.17
CA ILE A 158 -9.96 -0.08 6.52
C ILE A 158 -8.48 0.26 6.71
N SER A 159 -7.57 -0.65 6.36
CA SER A 159 -6.12 -0.43 6.53
C SER A 159 -5.60 0.89 5.93
N GLN A 160 -6.22 1.38 4.85
CA GLN A 160 -5.87 2.67 4.24
C GLN A 160 -6.15 3.85 5.18
N ASP A 161 -7.27 3.83 5.92
CA ASP A 161 -7.64 4.92 6.81
C ASP A 161 -6.67 5.00 7.99
N PHE A 162 -6.32 3.85 8.57
CA PHE A 162 -5.29 3.74 9.61
C PHE A 162 -3.93 4.27 9.13
N SER A 163 -3.50 3.85 7.94
CA SER A 163 -2.22 4.27 7.36
C SER A 163 -2.20 5.78 7.08
N HIS A 164 -3.26 6.35 6.50
CA HIS A 164 -3.33 7.77 6.21
C HIS A 164 -3.31 8.63 7.47
N LEU A 165 -4.06 8.22 8.53
CA LEU A 165 -4.03 8.96 9.80
C LEU A 165 -2.65 8.89 10.47
N LEU A 166 -2.03 7.71 10.51
CA LEU A 166 -0.68 7.57 11.06
C LEU A 166 0.32 8.46 10.31
N ILE A 167 0.28 8.46 8.96
CA ILE A 167 1.15 9.33 8.14
C ILE A 167 0.94 10.81 8.48
N ALA A 168 -0.31 11.27 8.56
CA ALA A 168 -0.59 12.67 8.88
C ALA A 168 -0.03 13.06 10.28
N LEU A 169 -0.19 12.17 11.27
CA LEU A 169 0.33 12.38 12.62
C LEU A 169 1.87 12.34 12.68
N LEU A 170 2.52 11.44 11.96
CA LEU A 170 3.98 11.37 11.89
C LEU A 170 4.57 12.62 11.24
N ARG A 171 4.02 13.03 10.09
CA ARG A 171 4.45 14.25 9.37
C ARG A 171 4.27 15.52 10.20
N SER A 172 3.20 15.61 10.99
CA SER A 172 2.98 16.74 11.90
C SER A 172 4.04 16.85 13.01
N ASN A 173 4.75 15.76 13.26
CA ASN A 173 5.85 15.68 14.22
C ASN A 173 7.24 15.74 13.54
N GLY A 174 7.31 16.08 12.25
CA GLY A 174 8.55 16.16 11.51
C GLY A 174 9.15 14.81 11.11
N ILE A 175 8.41 13.72 11.24
CA ILE A 175 8.86 12.37 10.90
C ILE A 175 8.41 12.07 9.45
N PRO A 176 9.36 11.91 8.49
CA PRO A 176 9.02 11.52 7.13
C PRO A 176 8.32 10.16 7.13
N ALA A 177 7.18 10.07 6.44
CA ALA A 177 6.39 8.84 6.40
C ALA A 177 5.77 8.63 5.02
N ARG A 178 5.78 7.38 4.54
CA ARG A 178 5.21 7.00 3.25
C ARG A 178 4.23 5.85 3.38
N PHE A 179 3.25 5.88 2.52
CA PHE A 179 2.21 4.86 2.40
C PHE A 179 2.76 3.66 1.63
N VAL A 180 2.50 2.47 2.10
CA VAL A 180 2.88 1.22 1.44
C VAL A 180 1.64 0.39 1.15
N ASN A 181 1.58 -0.17 -0.05
CA ASN A 181 0.58 -1.12 -0.49
C ASN A 181 1.26 -2.47 -0.79
N GLY A 182 0.67 -3.56 -0.31
CA GLY A 182 1.26 -4.88 -0.51
C GLY A 182 0.38 -6.01 0.02
N PHE A 183 1.03 -7.10 0.42
CA PHE A 183 0.41 -8.30 0.96
C PHE A 183 1.07 -8.72 2.26
N ILE A 184 0.29 -9.35 3.13
CA ILE A 184 0.76 -9.96 4.38
C ILE A 184 0.33 -11.42 4.42
N ASP A 185 1.11 -12.24 5.13
CA ASP A 185 0.77 -13.65 5.33
C ASP A 185 -0.57 -13.82 6.06
N GLY A 186 -1.35 -14.82 5.62
CA GLY A 186 -2.66 -15.12 6.21
C GLY A 186 -3.80 -14.20 5.77
N VAL A 187 -3.55 -13.19 4.92
CA VAL A 187 -4.59 -12.29 4.39
C VAL A 187 -4.65 -12.39 2.87
N ASN A 188 -5.78 -12.80 2.35
CA ASN A 188 -5.97 -12.99 0.90
C ASN A 188 -6.29 -11.71 0.12
N LYS A 189 -6.23 -10.55 0.77
CA LYS A 189 -6.49 -9.22 0.18
C LYS A 189 -5.24 -8.36 0.28
N THR A 190 -5.19 -7.29 -0.51
CA THR A 190 -4.17 -6.26 -0.31
C THR A 190 -4.27 -5.66 1.09
N HIS A 191 -3.12 -5.38 1.67
CA HIS A 191 -2.99 -4.71 2.94
C HIS A 191 -2.15 -3.44 2.79
N THR A 192 -2.32 -2.49 3.69
CA THR A 192 -1.57 -1.25 3.66
C THR A 192 -0.97 -0.95 5.03
N TRP A 193 0.25 -0.41 5.00
CA TRP A 193 0.99 -0.01 6.18
C TRP A 193 1.79 1.26 5.92
N VAL A 194 2.58 1.66 6.86
CA VAL A 194 3.38 2.88 6.81
C VAL A 194 4.86 2.52 6.94
N GLU A 195 5.70 3.18 6.17
CA GLU A 195 7.12 3.26 6.46
C GLU A 195 7.44 4.66 6.97
N ALA A 196 8.12 4.74 8.11
CA ALA A 196 8.59 5.98 8.71
C ALA A 196 10.12 6.02 8.77
N PHE A 197 10.70 7.16 8.45
CA PHE A 197 12.14 7.36 8.50
C PHE A 197 12.57 7.88 9.88
N MET A 198 13.31 7.05 10.59
CA MET A 198 13.74 7.32 11.96
C MET A 198 15.15 6.77 12.19
N ASP A 199 15.96 7.56 12.86
CA ASP A 199 17.35 7.18 13.21
C ASP A 199 18.20 6.76 12.00
N GLY A 200 17.94 7.36 10.82
CA GLY A 200 18.66 7.10 9.59
C GLY A 200 18.10 5.98 8.71
N ASP A 201 17.05 5.28 9.15
CA ASP A 201 16.47 4.12 8.45
C ASP A 201 14.97 4.20 8.28
N TRP A 202 14.45 3.55 7.23
CA TRP A 202 13.04 3.26 7.06
C TRP A 202 12.62 2.06 7.92
N ARG A 203 11.51 2.20 8.64
CA ARG A 203 10.93 1.17 9.50
C ARG A 203 9.45 0.98 9.19
N GLY A 204 9.01 -0.28 9.12
CA GLY A 204 7.62 -0.62 8.85
C GLY A 204 6.74 -0.52 10.11
N LEU A 205 5.55 0.07 9.95
CA LEU A 205 4.56 0.30 11.01
C LEU A 205 3.19 -0.10 10.49
N ASP A 206 2.56 -1.09 11.10
CA ASP A 206 1.18 -1.45 10.76
C ASP A 206 0.22 -0.96 11.85
N PRO A 207 -0.46 0.18 11.67
CA PRO A 207 -1.34 0.75 12.68
C PRO A 207 -2.65 -0.01 12.84
N GLN A 208 -3.06 -0.83 11.86
CA GLN A 208 -4.25 -1.67 12.01
C GLN A 208 -4.01 -2.89 12.89
N SER A 209 -2.80 -3.42 12.86
CA SER A 209 -2.38 -4.60 13.63
C SER A 209 -1.60 -4.24 14.90
N GLY A 210 -1.21 -2.96 15.08
CA GLY A 210 -0.40 -2.50 16.20
C GLY A 210 1.05 -3.00 16.16
N ILE A 211 1.60 -3.30 14.98
CA ILE A 211 2.89 -3.96 14.82
C ILE A 211 3.94 -2.96 14.31
N PHE A 212 5.14 -3.01 14.93
CA PHE A 212 6.39 -2.62 14.29
C PHE A 212 6.89 -3.82 13.51
N ILE A 213 6.85 -3.73 12.19
CA ILE A 213 7.21 -4.84 11.30
C ILE A 213 8.71 -5.10 11.42
N HIS A 214 9.11 -6.33 11.69
CA HIS A 214 10.52 -6.73 11.75
C HIS A 214 10.80 -7.97 10.88
N ASP A 215 10.29 -9.13 11.27
CA ASP A 215 10.52 -10.41 10.58
C ASP A 215 9.22 -11.03 10.00
N GLU A 216 8.10 -10.33 10.15
CA GLU A 216 6.83 -10.77 9.61
C GLU A 216 6.84 -10.70 8.08
N PRO A 217 6.19 -11.64 7.38
CA PRO A 217 6.19 -11.71 5.92
C PRO A 217 5.26 -10.66 5.29
N TYR A 218 5.75 -9.44 5.23
CA TYR A 218 5.15 -8.33 4.50
C TYR A 218 5.81 -8.19 3.13
N ILE A 219 5.05 -8.35 2.06
CA ILE A 219 5.53 -8.17 0.69
C ILE A 219 5.08 -6.80 0.19
N LYS A 220 6.02 -5.87 0.06
CA LYS A 220 5.81 -4.54 -0.48
C LYS A 220 5.68 -4.60 -1.99
N ILE A 221 4.58 -4.05 -2.52
CA ILE A 221 4.34 -3.92 -3.95
C ILE A 221 4.69 -2.52 -4.43
N ALA A 222 4.17 -1.50 -3.74
CA ALA A 222 4.38 -0.11 -4.12
C ALA A 222 4.33 0.79 -2.89
N HIS A 223 4.95 1.97 -3.01
CA HIS A 223 4.85 3.02 -2.02
C HIS A 223 4.68 4.40 -2.68
N GLY A 224 4.27 5.37 -1.88
CA GLY A 224 4.08 6.76 -2.30
C GLY A 224 3.75 7.63 -1.10
N ARG A 225 3.47 8.92 -1.33
CA ARG A 225 3.10 9.84 -0.25
C ARG A 225 1.74 9.53 0.35
N ASP A 226 0.84 8.93 -0.46
CA ASP A 226 -0.46 8.41 -0.06
C ASP A 226 -0.93 7.32 -1.04
N PHE A 227 -2.11 6.76 -0.81
CA PHE A 227 -2.67 5.71 -1.65
C PHE A 227 -2.82 6.10 -3.13
N SER A 228 -3.08 7.38 -3.44
CA SER A 228 -3.29 7.81 -4.83
C SER A 228 -2.07 7.59 -5.74
N GLU A 229 -0.87 7.53 -5.16
CA GLU A 229 0.39 7.34 -5.87
C GLU A 229 0.80 5.87 -6.01
N CYS A 230 0.22 4.97 -5.21
CA CYS A 230 0.57 3.54 -5.19
C CYS A 230 -0.63 2.60 -5.38
N GLN A 231 -1.67 3.06 -6.07
CA GLN A 231 -2.81 2.21 -6.45
C GLN A 231 -2.34 1.04 -7.33
N ILE A 232 -2.88 -0.15 -7.05
CA ILE A 232 -2.59 -1.35 -7.84
C ILE A 232 -3.02 -1.18 -9.29
N HIS A 233 -4.16 -0.54 -9.53
CA HIS A 233 -4.68 -0.28 -10.87
C HIS A 233 -5.00 1.19 -11.09
N ARG A 234 -4.60 1.70 -12.25
CA ARG A 234 -5.07 2.94 -12.84
C ARG A 234 -5.33 2.71 -14.32
N GLY A 235 -6.40 3.29 -14.85
CA GLY A 235 -6.72 3.11 -16.25
C GLY A 235 -7.76 4.09 -16.75
N SER A 236 -7.91 4.13 -18.09
CA SER A 236 -8.96 4.86 -18.78
C SER A 236 -9.53 4.00 -19.88
N TYR A 237 -10.82 4.05 -20.09
CA TYR A 237 -11.52 3.26 -21.10
C TYR A 237 -12.77 3.98 -21.60
N ILE A 238 -13.28 3.54 -22.74
CA ILE A 238 -14.58 4.00 -23.27
C ILE A 238 -15.64 2.97 -22.89
N GLY A 239 -16.61 3.40 -22.07
CA GLY A 239 -17.71 2.58 -21.58
C GLY A 239 -18.35 3.15 -20.32
N LYS A 240 -19.30 2.43 -19.72
CA LYS A 240 -19.88 2.81 -18.43
C LYS A 240 -18.88 2.59 -17.30
N ARG A 241 -18.96 3.42 -16.25
CA ARG A 241 -17.95 3.47 -15.16
C ARG A 241 -18.12 2.39 -14.09
N GLN A 242 -19.13 1.54 -14.17
CA GLN A 242 -19.33 0.49 -13.17
C GLN A 242 -18.37 -0.67 -13.42
N HIS A 243 -17.54 -0.96 -12.42
CA HIS A 243 -16.61 -2.07 -12.43
C HIS A 243 -16.37 -2.56 -11.01
N ILE A 244 -16.00 -3.83 -10.91
CA ILE A 244 -15.57 -4.48 -9.66
C ILE A 244 -14.09 -4.83 -9.81
N LEU A 245 -13.30 -4.46 -8.81
CA LEU A 245 -11.91 -4.83 -8.69
C LEU A 245 -11.75 -5.84 -7.57
N GLU A 246 -11.24 -7.01 -7.91
CA GLU A 246 -10.90 -8.07 -6.96
C GLU A 246 -9.40 -8.34 -7.04
N ILE A 247 -8.75 -8.42 -5.89
CA ILE A 247 -7.35 -8.80 -5.79
C ILE A 247 -7.26 -9.86 -4.70
N MET A 248 -6.74 -11.03 -5.07
CA MET A 248 -6.55 -12.15 -4.15
C MET A 248 -5.07 -12.52 -4.11
N GLY A 249 -4.50 -12.57 -2.92
CA GLY A 249 -3.09 -12.89 -2.72
C GLY A 249 -2.91 -14.12 -1.82
N ARG A 250 -1.79 -14.82 -2.02
CA ARG A 250 -1.34 -15.91 -1.18
C ARG A 250 0.17 -15.81 -0.98
N ILE A 251 0.60 -15.99 0.25
CA ILE A 251 2.01 -16.12 0.63
C ILE A 251 2.17 -17.50 1.26
N GLU A 252 3.15 -18.26 0.81
CA GLU A 252 3.47 -19.59 1.34
C GLU A 252 4.94 -19.59 1.76
N ARG A 253 5.17 -19.89 3.05
CA ARG A 253 6.55 -20.03 3.56
C ARG A 253 7.14 -21.31 3.02
N ASN A 254 8.37 -21.22 2.50
CA ASN A 254 9.13 -22.41 2.17
C ASN A 254 9.56 -23.08 3.47
N GLU A 255 8.94 -24.19 3.84
CA GLU A 255 9.41 -25.03 4.96
C GLU A 255 10.85 -25.49 4.64
N GLN A 256 11.79 -25.14 5.52
CA GLN A 256 13.17 -25.63 5.48
C GLN A 256 13.26 -26.97 6.17
#